data_16900b2e30502d2190e4ebdc80bf8da9
#
_entry.id   16900b2e30502d2190e4ebdc80bf8da9
#
_cell.length_a   1.000
_cell.length_b   1.000
_cell.length_c   1.000
_cell.angle_alpha   90.00
_cell.angle_beta   90.00
_cell.angle_gamma   90.00
#
_symmetry.space_group_name_H-M   'P 1'
#
loop_
_entity.id
_entity.type
_entity.pdbx_description
1 polymer ?
#
loop_
_entity_poly.entity_id
_entity_poly.type
_entity_poly.pdbx_seq_one_letter_code
_entity_poly.pdbx_strand_id
1 'polypeptide(L)'
;LVVIHLYYPQLWKELLECVRSIDGEKDVLVTYGDESAVAEARRDLPEAGFLRCENRGFDVWPFLFALQQVKLSDYALVVKLHTKRDIDFGYDFKFNGHHFNGPTWRERLISFCATPRAWAMTKRELSGPGVGMAAARHVIVARGDVRYDHAERAYDAALAEINALGGRPVGLNEEPPKGVKVIRHVSEPYAFTM
;
A
#
# COMPACT_ATOMS: atom_id res chain seq x y z
N LEU A 1 7.61 -5.31 -8.89
CA LEU A 1 8.14 -4.25 -8.03
C LEU A 1 7.50 -4.32 -6.64
N VAL A 2 8.32 -4.23 -5.60
CA VAL A 2 7.87 -4.05 -4.20
C VAL A 2 8.36 -2.69 -3.72
N VAL A 3 7.44 -1.83 -3.30
CA VAL A 3 7.76 -0.51 -2.74
C VAL A 3 7.42 -0.51 -1.26
N ILE A 4 8.40 -0.19 -0.42
CA ILE A 4 8.28 -0.18 1.04
C ILE A 4 8.52 1.24 1.55
N HIS A 5 7.59 1.80 2.31
CA HIS A 5 7.86 3.01 3.09
C HIS A 5 8.25 2.65 4.53
N LEU A 6 9.53 2.86 4.86
CA LEU A 6 10.09 2.55 6.16
C LEU A 6 10.15 3.80 7.04
N TYR A 7 9.09 4.05 7.80
CA TYR A 7 9.01 5.15 8.77
C TYR A 7 9.33 4.68 10.19
N TYR A 8 8.91 3.46 10.56
CA TYR A 8 9.14 2.84 11.89
C TYR A 8 10.14 1.69 11.74
N PRO A 9 11.45 1.92 11.96
CA PRO A 9 12.48 0.92 11.70
C PRO A 9 12.33 -0.36 12.53
N GLN A 10 11.75 -0.28 13.72
CA GLN A 10 11.50 -1.44 14.58
C GLN A 10 10.51 -2.45 13.97
N LEU A 11 9.76 -2.07 12.94
CA LEU A 11 8.82 -2.94 12.22
C LEU A 11 9.42 -3.52 10.94
N TRP A 12 10.70 -3.28 10.69
CA TRP A 12 11.36 -3.74 9.46
C TRP A 12 11.26 -5.25 9.26
N LYS A 13 11.50 -6.04 10.31
CA LYS A 13 11.49 -7.51 10.21
C LYS A 13 10.15 -8.07 9.73
N GLU A 14 9.06 -7.46 10.13
CA GLU A 14 7.72 -7.85 9.71
C GLU A 14 7.55 -7.63 8.19
N LEU A 15 8.00 -6.50 7.67
CA LEU A 15 7.94 -6.23 6.22
C LEU A 15 8.94 -7.08 5.43
N LEU A 16 10.10 -7.39 6.00
CA LEU A 16 11.07 -8.28 5.38
C LEU A 16 10.48 -9.68 5.16
N GLU A 17 9.72 -10.22 6.12
CA GLU A 17 9.02 -11.49 5.95
C GLU A 17 7.96 -11.41 4.84
N CYS A 18 7.25 -10.28 4.70
CA CYS A 18 6.36 -10.06 3.57
C CYS A 18 7.13 -10.09 2.24
N VAL A 19 8.27 -9.41 2.14
CA VAL A 19 9.11 -9.42 0.93
C VAL A 19 9.58 -10.83 0.59
N ARG A 20 9.98 -11.61 1.58
CA ARG A 20 10.40 -13.02 1.42
C ARG A 20 9.26 -13.93 0.98
N SER A 21 8.05 -13.63 1.40
CA SER A 21 6.84 -14.37 1.03
C SER A 21 6.39 -14.14 -0.40
N ILE A 22 6.77 -13.00 -0.98
CA ILE A 22 6.51 -12.66 -2.38
C ILE A 22 7.49 -13.44 -3.25
N ASP A 23 7.01 -14.42 -4.00
CA ASP A 23 7.83 -15.24 -4.90
C ASP A 23 8.12 -14.55 -6.23
N GLY A 24 9.05 -15.13 -6.99
CA GLY A 24 9.48 -14.66 -8.30
C GLY A 24 10.53 -13.53 -8.23
N GLU A 25 11.00 -13.18 -9.42
CA GLU A 25 11.94 -12.06 -9.61
C GLU A 25 11.26 -10.74 -9.22
N LYS A 26 11.97 -9.92 -8.47
CA LYS A 26 11.42 -8.66 -7.96
C LYS A 26 12.48 -7.64 -7.65
N ASP A 27 12.22 -6.41 -8.03
CA ASP A 27 12.94 -5.26 -7.51
C ASP A 27 12.26 -4.76 -6.24
N VAL A 28 13.07 -4.32 -5.28
CA VAL A 28 12.60 -3.74 -4.02
C VAL A 28 13.11 -2.30 -3.92
N LEU A 29 12.19 -1.36 -3.70
CA LEU A 29 12.51 0.03 -3.40
C LEU A 29 12.06 0.36 -1.97
N VAL A 30 12.97 0.88 -1.17
CA VAL A 30 12.71 1.32 0.20
C VAL A 30 12.79 2.84 0.27
N THR A 31 11.68 3.49 0.54
CA THR A 31 11.63 4.93 0.81
C THR A 31 11.74 5.19 2.30
N TYR A 32 12.46 6.25 2.69
CA TYR A 32 12.72 6.58 4.09
C TYR A 32 12.96 8.08 4.28
N GLY A 33 12.71 8.58 5.48
CA GLY A 33 12.98 9.98 5.84
C GLY A 33 14.32 10.19 6.54
N ASP A 34 14.71 9.26 7.42
CA ASP A 34 15.92 9.33 8.24
C ASP A 34 16.88 8.18 7.89
N GLU A 35 18.15 8.49 7.68
CA GLU A 35 19.19 7.51 7.31
C GLU A 35 19.38 6.44 8.40
N SER A 36 19.20 6.79 9.66
CA SER A 36 19.29 5.83 10.76
C SER A 36 18.24 4.72 10.68
N ALA A 37 17.10 4.99 10.03
CA ALA A 37 15.99 4.03 9.93
C ALA A 37 16.29 2.85 8.99
N VAL A 38 17.24 2.98 8.05
CA VAL A 38 17.46 1.98 6.99
C VAL A 38 18.70 1.13 7.17
N ALA A 39 19.47 1.32 8.23
CA ALA A 39 20.73 0.58 8.43
C ALA A 39 20.53 -0.95 8.47
N GLU A 40 19.46 -1.42 9.10
CA GLU A 40 19.12 -2.84 9.13
C GLU A 40 18.60 -3.33 7.76
N ALA A 41 17.74 -2.55 7.13
CA ALA A 41 17.19 -2.88 5.82
C ALA A 41 18.27 -3.02 4.74
N ARG A 42 19.29 -2.16 4.76
CA ARG A 42 20.45 -2.26 3.85
C ARG A 42 21.26 -3.54 4.05
N ARG A 43 21.37 -4.03 5.29
CA ARG A 43 22.07 -5.30 5.57
C ARG A 43 21.26 -6.50 5.09
N ASP A 44 19.95 -6.46 5.27
CA ASP A 44 19.07 -7.60 4.99
C ASP A 44 18.67 -7.71 3.51
N LEU A 45 18.65 -6.58 2.79
CA LEU A 45 18.35 -6.48 1.35
C LEU A 45 19.37 -5.56 0.66
N PRO A 46 20.62 -5.99 0.50
CA PRO A 46 21.68 -5.16 -0.09
C PRO A 46 21.41 -4.78 -1.56
N GLU A 47 20.61 -5.57 -2.28
CA GLU A 47 20.25 -5.31 -3.68
C GLU A 47 19.10 -4.28 -3.80
N ALA A 48 18.40 -3.93 -2.71
CA ALA A 48 17.28 -3.01 -2.78
C ALA A 48 17.74 -1.58 -3.11
N GLY A 49 16.91 -0.85 -3.84
CA GLY A 49 17.07 0.58 -4.02
C GLY A 49 16.59 1.34 -2.78
N PHE A 50 17.40 2.28 -2.28
CA PHE A 50 17.05 3.08 -1.10
C PHE A 50 16.89 4.55 -1.50
N LEU A 51 15.70 5.10 -1.30
CA LEU A 51 15.30 6.41 -1.75
C LEU A 51 14.94 7.28 -0.55
N ARG A 52 15.77 8.29 -0.27
CA ARG A 52 15.45 9.27 0.75
C ARG A 52 14.39 10.23 0.22
N CYS A 53 13.32 10.44 0.98
CA CYS A 53 12.25 11.36 0.62
C CYS A 53 11.79 12.17 1.82
N GLU A 54 11.13 13.28 1.55
CA GLU A 54 10.51 14.10 2.59
C GLU A 54 9.39 13.32 3.29
N ASN A 55 9.29 13.51 4.60
CA ASN A 55 8.18 12.98 5.39
C ASN A 55 6.94 13.87 5.23
N ARG A 56 6.27 13.74 4.10
CA ARG A 56 5.00 14.41 3.80
C ARG A 56 4.02 13.45 3.15
N GLY A 57 2.73 13.73 3.25
CA GLY A 57 1.69 12.92 2.59
C GLY A 57 1.61 11.49 3.10
N PHE A 58 2.02 11.24 4.34
CA PHE A 58 2.04 9.93 4.99
C PHE A 58 2.80 8.88 4.15
N ASP A 59 2.21 7.71 3.91
CA ASP A 59 2.76 6.63 3.09
C ASP A 59 2.41 6.74 1.59
N VAL A 60 1.59 7.71 1.21
CA VAL A 60 1.17 7.90 -0.19
C VAL A 60 2.26 8.61 -1.00
N TRP A 61 2.75 9.75 -0.51
CA TRP A 61 3.79 10.49 -1.21
C TRP A 61 5.07 9.68 -1.41
N PRO A 62 5.64 9.03 -0.39
CA PRO A 62 6.81 8.17 -0.56
C PRO A 62 6.60 7.05 -1.59
N PHE A 63 5.40 6.49 -1.66
CA PHE A 63 5.06 5.50 -2.67
C PHE A 63 5.06 6.10 -4.08
N LEU A 64 4.39 7.22 -4.29
CA LEU A 64 4.37 7.91 -5.59
C LEU A 64 5.77 8.35 -6.02
N PHE A 65 6.56 8.85 -5.07
CA PHE A 65 7.95 9.23 -5.31
C PHE A 65 8.79 8.03 -5.80
N ALA A 66 8.62 6.86 -5.20
CA ALA A 66 9.29 5.64 -5.66
C ALA A 66 8.86 5.23 -7.07
N LEU A 67 7.56 5.34 -7.39
CA LEU A 67 7.05 5.01 -8.73
C LEU A 67 7.63 5.90 -9.83
N GLN A 68 8.00 7.13 -9.50
CA GLN A 68 8.66 8.06 -10.44
C GLN A 68 10.09 7.63 -10.81
N GLN A 69 10.73 6.80 -9.99
CA GLN A 69 12.11 6.36 -10.19
C GLN A 69 12.23 5.13 -11.09
N VAL A 70 11.12 4.58 -11.55
CA VAL A 70 11.09 3.34 -12.33
C VAL A 70 10.18 3.46 -13.54
N LYS A 71 10.43 2.63 -14.53
CA LYS A 71 9.53 2.47 -15.67
C LYS A 71 8.50 1.40 -15.33
N LEU A 72 7.28 1.83 -14.96
CA LEU A 72 6.22 0.94 -14.48
C LEU A 72 5.83 -0.16 -15.47
N SER A 73 5.97 0.07 -16.77
CA SER A 73 5.69 -0.94 -17.80
C SER A 73 6.59 -2.17 -17.75
N ASP A 74 7.69 -2.11 -17.02
CA ASP A 74 8.63 -3.22 -16.88
C ASP A 74 8.18 -4.21 -15.79
N TYR A 75 7.12 -3.89 -15.04
CA TYR A 75 6.61 -4.67 -13.93
C TYR A 75 5.18 -5.16 -14.18
N ALA A 76 4.98 -6.46 -14.04
CA ALA A 76 3.64 -7.05 -14.11
C ALA A 76 2.78 -6.72 -12.87
N LEU A 77 3.41 -6.52 -11.73
CA LEU A 77 2.75 -6.22 -10.46
C LEU A 77 3.54 -5.17 -9.67
N VAL A 78 2.81 -4.32 -8.96
CA VAL A 78 3.36 -3.40 -7.97
C VAL A 78 2.75 -3.70 -6.60
N VAL A 79 3.60 -3.95 -5.62
CA VAL A 79 3.20 -4.20 -4.24
C VAL A 79 3.58 -2.99 -3.39
N LYS A 80 2.62 -2.40 -2.69
CA LYS A 80 2.85 -1.31 -1.74
C LYS A 80 2.84 -1.87 -0.32
N LEU A 81 3.92 -1.64 0.40
CA LEU A 81 4.06 -1.94 1.83
C LEU A 81 4.48 -0.68 2.59
N HIS A 82 4.07 -0.56 3.84
CA HIS A 82 4.55 0.49 4.72
C HIS A 82 4.53 0.05 6.17
N THR A 83 5.40 0.62 6.97
CA THR A 83 5.37 0.42 8.41
C THR A 83 4.21 1.21 9.02
N LYS A 84 3.43 0.55 9.88
CA LYS A 84 2.32 1.17 10.60
C LYS A 84 2.47 0.84 12.08
N ARG A 85 2.63 1.85 12.92
CA ARG A 85 2.68 1.62 14.37
C ARG A 85 1.36 1.07 14.89
N ASP A 86 1.43 0.38 15.99
CA ASP A 86 0.24 0.06 16.76
C ASP A 86 -0.43 1.35 17.20
N ILE A 87 -1.73 1.43 16.98
CA ILE A 87 -2.53 2.55 17.44
C ILE A 87 -3.25 2.06 18.69
N ASP A 88 -2.79 2.54 19.83
CA ASP A 88 -3.56 2.39 21.06
C ASP A 88 -4.60 3.51 21.11
N PHE A 89 -5.81 3.16 20.76
CA PHE A 89 -6.95 4.08 20.84
C PHE A 89 -7.53 4.15 22.25
N GLY A 90 -6.96 3.41 23.22
CA GLY A 90 -7.56 3.22 24.54
C GLY A 90 -8.89 2.47 24.52
N TYR A 91 -9.35 2.08 23.33
CA TYR A 91 -10.54 1.27 23.08
C TYR A 91 -10.42 0.55 21.76
N ASP A 92 -11.10 -0.59 21.61
CA ASP A 92 -11.25 -1.26 20.33
C ASP A 92 -12.08 -0.38 19.39
N PHE A 93 -11.52 -0.03 18.25
CA PHE A 93 -12.34 0.64 17.25
C PHE A 93 -12.96 -0.38 16.28
N LYS A 94 -14.16 -0.06 15.86
CA LYS A 94 -14.92 -0.88 14.94
C LYS A 94 -14.85 -0.26 13.54
N PHE A 95 -14.34 -1.05 12.60
CA PHE A 95 -14.21 -0.63 11.24
C PHE A 95 -14.77 -1.72 10.31
N ASN A 96 -15.68 -1.35 9.44
CA ASN A 96 -16.35 -2.28 8.52
C ASN A 96 -16.88 -3.56 9.22
N GLY A 97 -17.48 -3.39 10.41
CA GLY A 97 -18.01 -4.50 11.21
C GLY A 97 -16.97 -5.30 12.00
N HIS A 98 -15.68 -5.04 11.84
CA HIS A 98 -14.61 -5.73 12.55
C HIS A 98 -14.01 -4.86 13.65
N HIS A 99 -13.68 -5.50 14.78
CA HIS A 99 -12.94 -4.85 15.84
C HIS A 99 -11.43 -4.92 15.56
N PHE A 100 -10.74 -3.82 15.78
CA PHE A 100 -9.30 -3.69 15.65
C PHE A 100 -8.70 -3.08 16.89
N ASN A 101 -7.59 -3.62 17.32
CA ASN A 101 -6.61 -2.99 18.20
C ASN A 101 -5.32 -2.80 17.41
N GLY A 102 -4.31 -2.17 18.01
CA GLY A 102 -3.08 -1.81 17.31
C GLY A 102 -2.43 -2.92 16.49
N PRO A 103 -2.01 -4.06 17.11
CA PRO A 103 -1.38 -5.17 16.38
C PRO A 103 -2.28 -5.76 15.31
N THR A 104 -3.55 -5.99 15.62
CA THR A 104 -4.52 -6.55 14.67
C THR A 104 -4.71 -5.67 13.43
N TRP A 105 -4.67 -4.35 13.59
CA TRP A 105 -4.74 -3.44 12.45
C TRP A 105 -3.55 -3.63 11.51
N ARG A 106 -2.33 -3.63 12.03
CA ARG A 106 -1.11 -3.81 11.25
C ARG A 106 -1.07 -5.16 10.54
N GLU A 107 -1.34 -6.24 11.27
CA GLU A 107 -1.40 -7.59 10.72
C GLU A 107 -2.39 -7.70 9.55
N ARG A 108 -3.52 -7.03 9.65
CA ARG A 108 -4.52 -7.01 8.59
C ARG A 108 -4.03 -6.29 7.34
N LEU A 109 -3.32 -5.16 7.50
CA LEU A 109 -2.81 -4.41 6.36
C LEU A 109 -1.87 -5.23 5.47
N ILE A 110 -1.03 -6.09 6.05
CA ILE A 110 -0.05 -6.90 5.33
C ILE A 110 -0.52 -8.34 5.05
N SER A 111 -1.73 -8.72 5.49
CA SER A 111 -2.21 -10.10 5.45
C SER A 111 -2.23 -10.71 4.04
N PHE A 112 -2.32 -9.91 3.00
CA PHE A 112 -2.33 -10.37 1.60
C PHE A 112 -0.98 -10.95 1.13
N CYS A 113 0.12 -10.65 1.85
CA CYS A 113 1.47 -11.13 1.53
C CYS A 113 2.28 -11.56 2.77
N ALA A 114 1.67 -11.68 3.94
CA ALA A 114 2.35 -12.04 5.18
C ALA A 114 2.92 -13.49 5.17
N THR A 115 2.43 -14.33 4.29
CA THR A 115 2.90 -15.72 4.12
C THR A 115 2.93 -16.10 2.64
N PRO A 116 3.75 -17.09 2.23
CA PRO A 116 3.75 -17.60 0.85
C PRO A 116 2.38 -18.06 0.37
N ARG A 117 1.58 -18.65 1.26
CA ARG A 117 0.21 -19.08 0.96
C ARG A 117 -0.71 -17.88 0.68
N ALA A 118 -0.63 -16.84 1.53
CA ALA A 118 -1.42 -15.63 1.34
C ALA A 118 -1.05 -14.93 0.02
N TRP A 119 0.24 -14.85 -0.28
CA TRP A 119 0.71 -14.29 -1.54
C TRP A 119 0.24 -15.10 -2.76
N ALA A 120 0.32 -16.43 -2.72
CA ALA A 120 -0.17 -17.29 -3.80
C ALA A 120 -1.68 -17.10 -4.06
N MET A 121 -2.48 -16.92 -3.00
CA MET A 121 -3.89 -16.58 -3.13
C MET A 121 -4.09 -15.20 -3.77
N THR A 122 -3.36 -14.20 -3.31
CA THR A 122 -3.41 -12.83 -3.86
C THR A 122 -3.04 -12.80 -5.34
N LYS A 123 -1.96 -13.49 -5.75
CA LYS A 123 -1.58 -13.60 -7.16
C LYS A 123 -2.68 -14.24 -8.00
N ARG A 124 -3.28 -15.32 -7.51
CA ARG A 124 -4.37 -15.98 -8.21
C ARG A 124 -5.55 -15.04 -8.45
N GLU A 125 -5.94 -14.26 -7.45
CA GLU A 125 -7.03 -13.28 -7.59
C GLU A 125 -6.65 -12.17 -8.59
N LEU A 126 -5.42 -11.65 -8.52
CA LEU A 126 -4.91 -10.64 -9.47
C LEU A 126 -4.81 -11.15 -10.91
N SER A 127 -4.63 -12.46 -11.10
CA SER A 127 -4.60 -13.08 -12.43
C SER A 127 -5.99 -13.25 -13.05
N GLY A 128 -7.04 -12.96 -12.29
CA GLY A 128 -8.42 -13.00 -12.81
C GLY A 128 -8.68 -11.92 -13.86
N PRO A 129 -9.55 -12.20 -14.85
CA PRO A 129 -9.85 -11.24 -15.89
C PRO A 129 -10.48 -9.97 -15.32
N GLY A 130 -9.88 -8.82 -15.66
CA GLY A 130 -10.35 -7.49 -15.24
C GLY A 130 -10.08 -7.14 -13.77
N VAL A 131 -9.24 -7.89 -13.07
CA VAL A 131 -8.79 -7.54 -11.74
C VAL A 131 -7.57 -6.62 -11.86
N GLY A 132 -7.72 -5.35 -11.45
CA GLY A 132 -6.65 -4.36 -11.48
C GLY A 132 -5.94 -4.17 -10.14
N MET A 133 -6.55 -4.61 -9.03
CA MET A 133 -6.00 -4.38 -7.69
C MET A 133 -6.52 -5.40 -6.67
N ALA A 134 -5.68 -5.73 -5.70
CA ALA A 134 -6.05 -6.51 -4.53
C ALA A 134 -5.54 -5.86 -3.25
N ALA A 135 -6.32 -5.91 -2.21
CA ALA A 135 -5.96 -5.46 -0.87
C ALA A 135 -6.58 -6.38 0.19
N ALA A 136 -6.14 -6.26 1.43
CA ALA A 136 -6.73 -7.01 2.53
C ALA A 136 -8.22 -6.64 2.69
N ARG A 137 -9.11 -7.62 2.60
CA ARG A 137 -10.57 -7.42 2.59
C ARG A 137 -11.09 -6.50 3.70
N HIS A 138 -10.50 -6.62 4.88
CA HIS A 138 -10.98 -5.91 6.08
C HIS A 138 -10.60 -4.43 6.12
N VAL A 139 -9.72 -3.97 5.23
CA VAL A 139 -9.29 -2.57 5.16
C VAL A 139 -9.87 -1.84 3.95
N ILE A 140 -10.74 -2.48 3.19
CA ILE A 140 -11.48 -1.88 2.09
C ILE A 140 -12.78 -1.31 2.64
N VAL A 141 -13.01 -0.02 2.47
CA VAL A 141 -14.22 0.69 2.91
C VAL A 141 -14.86 1.44 1.78
N ALA A 142 -16.18 1.55 1.85
CA ALA A 142 -16.92 2.44 0.97
C ALA A 142 -16.62 3.91 1.30
N ARG A 143 -16.53 4.76 0.30
CA ARG A 143 -16.20 6.19 0.45
C ARG A 143 -17.12 6.92 1.44
N GLY A 144 -18.37 6.54 1.53
CA GLY A 144 -19.36 7.14 2.43
C GLY A 144 -19.24 6.70 3.89
N ASP A 145 -18.49 5.63 4.19
CA ASP A 145 -18.43 5.05 5.53
C ASP A 145 -17.34 5.67 6.41
N VAL A 146 -16.48 6.50 5.84
CA VAL A 146 -15.35 7.08 6.56
C VAL A 146 -15.44 8.59 6.54
N ARG A 147 -15.66 9.18 7.69
CA ARG A 147 -15.55 10.63 7.91
C ARG A 147 -14.10 11.01 8.21
N TYR A 148 -13.27 11.12 7.18
CA TYR A 148 -11.90 11.59 7.32
C TYR A 148 -11.68 12.88 6.51
N ASP A 149 -12.00 14.03 7.09
CA ASP A 149 -11.73 15.35 6.47
C ASP A 149 -10.25 15.55 6.12
N HIS A 150 -9.36 14.84 6.83
CA HIS A 150 -7.92 14.87 6.56
C HIS A 150 -7.50 13.95 5.41
N ALA A 151 -8.17 12.82 5.23
CA ALA A 151 -7.86 11.88 4.15
C ALA A 151 -8.27 12.44 2.79
N GLU A 152 -9.35 13.18 2.69
CA GLU A 152 -9.77 13.79 1.42
C GLU A 152 -8.73 14.79 0.92
N ARG A 153 -8.20 15.65 1.79
CA ARG A 153 -7.16 16.62 1.41
C ARG A 153 -5.83 15.97 0.99
N ALA A 154 -5.43 14.90 1.69
CA ALA A 154 -4.25 14.14 1.31
C ALA A 154 -4.44 13.39 -0.01
N TYR A 155 -5.65 12.94 -0.27
CA TYR A 155 -6.02 12.25 -1.48
C TYR A 155 -6.06 13.21 -2.68
N ASP A 156 -6.64 14.38 -2.52
CA ASP A 156 -6.67 15.42 -3.57
C ASP A 156 -5.26 15.90 -3.92
N ALA A 157 -4.39 16.06 -2.93
CA ALA A 157 -2.98 16.38 -3.14
C ALA A 157 -2.25 15.27 -3.90
N ALA A 158 -2.48 14.00 -3.54
CA ALA A 158 -1.89 12.86 -4.22
C ALA A 158 -2.38 12.73 -5.68
N LEU A 159 -3.67 12.97 -5.93
CA LEU A 159 -4.22 13.00 -7.28
C LEU A 159 -3.64 14.14 -8.12
N ALA A 160 -3.48 15.32 -7.54
CA ALA A 160 -2.85 16.46 -8.23
C ALA A 160 -1.42 16.11 -8.65
N GLU A 161 -0.64 15.46 -7.78
CA GLU A 161 0.71 14.99 -8.09
C GLU A 161 0.72 13.91 -9.19
N ILE A 162 -0.16 12.91 -9.11
CA ILE A 162 -0.30 11.87 -10.16
C ILE A 162 -0.63 12.52 -11.51
N ASN A 163 -1.54 13.49 -11.53
CA ASN A 163 -1.91 14.19 -12.75
C ASN A 163 -0.77 15.06 -13.28
N ALA A 164 0.03 15.69 -12.41
CA ALA A 164 1.21 16.45 -12.78
C ALA A 164 2.33 15.61 -13.40
N LEU A 165 2.36 14.29 -13.11
CA LEU A 165 3.30 13.33 -13.69
C LEU A 165 2.96 12.93 -15.14
N GLY A 166 1.97 13.56 -15.76
CA GLY A 166 1.57 13.28 -17.13
C GLY A 166 0.80 11.96 -17.28
N GLY A 167 0.34 11.41 -16.18
CA GLY A 167 -0.63 10.32 -16.19
C GLY A 167 -1.97 10.79 -16.77
N ARG A 168 -2.79 9.86 -17.25
CA ARG A 168 -4.17 10.17 -17.62
C ARG A 168 -4.87 10.69 -16.35
N PRO A 169 -5.54 11.85 -16.39
CA PRO A 169 -6.26 12.38 -15.23
C PRO A 169 -7.21 11.31 -14.68
N VAL A 170 -7.05 10.96 -13.43
CA VAL A 170 -7.95 10.03 -12.73
C VAL A 170 -8.83 10.87 -11.83
N GLY A 171 -10.11 10.93 -12.13
CA GLY A 171 -11.11 11.55 -11.26
C GLY A 171 -11.57 10.56 -10.20
N LEU A 172 -11.79 11.03 -8.99
CA LEU A 172 -12.32 10.22 -7.86
C LEU A 172 -13.70 9.59 -8.16
N ASN A 173 -14.41 10.14 -9.14
CA ASN A 173 -15.79 9.77 -9.50
C ASN A 173 -15.88 9.15 -10.90
N GLU A 174 -14.76 8.91 -11.58
CA GLU A 174 -14.81 8.28 -12.90
C GLU A 174 -15.07 6.79 -12.76
N GLU A 175 -15.99 6.28 -13.58
CA GLU A 175 -16.12 4.84 -13.73
C GLU A 175 -14.80 4.24 -14.21
N PRO A 176 -14.39 3.09 -13.68
CA PRO A 176 -13.20 2.42 -14.16
C PRO A 176 -13.28 2.21 -15.68
N PRO A 177 -12.17 2.29 -16.41
CA PRO A 177 -12.15 2.08 -17.85
C PRO A 177 -12.90 0.79 -18.23
N LYS A 178 -13.67 0.82 -19.31
CA LYS A 178 -14.40 -0.37 -19.78
C LYS A 178 -13.47 -1.57 -19.84
N GLY A 179 -13.82 -2.64 -19.12
CA GLY A 179 -13.04 -3.87 -19.07
C GLY A 179 -12.19 -4.03 -17.80
N VAL A 180 -12.04 -3.02 -16.95
CA VAL A 180 -11.42 -3.15 -15.63
C VAL A 180 -12.49 -3.56 -14.62
N LYS A 181 -12.47 -4.81 -14.18
CA LYS A 181 -13.25 -5.25 -13.03
C LYS A 181 -12.49 -4.85 -11.76
N VAL A 182 -12.98 -3.83 -11.09
CA VAL A 182 -12.65 -3.65 -9.68
C VAL A 182 -13.31 -4.81 -8.93
N ILE A 183 -12.60 -5.53 -8.05
CA ILE A 183 -13.23 -6.53 -7.19
C ILE A 183 -14.18 -5.78 -6.27
N ARG A 184 -15.44 -5.73 -6.66
CA ARG A 184 -16.51 -5.14 -5.86
C ARG A 184 -17.05 -6.22 -4.95
N HIS A 185 -16.62 -6.25 -3.71
CA HIS A 185 -17.35 -6.98 -2.68
C HIS A 185 -18.49 -6.15 -2.05
N VAL A 186 -18.67 -4.90 -2.50
CA VAL A 186 -19.76 -4.02 -2.10
C VAL A 186 -20.09 -3.10 -3.28
N SER A 187 -21.34 -2.69 -3.40
CA SER A 187 -21.94 -1.97 -4.53
C SER A 187 -21.54 -0.49 -4.69
N GLU A 188 -20.47 -0.02 -4.05
CA GLU A 188 -20.08 1.40 -4.05
C GLU A 188 -18.57 1.61 -4.24
N PRO A 189 -18.13 2.81 -4.71
CA PRO A 189 -16.72 3.10 -4.96
C PRO A 189 -15.89 3.04 -3.68
N TYR A 190 -14.73 2.41 -3.76
CA TYR A 190 -13.84 2.15 -2.63
C TYR A 190 -12.92 3.33 -2.35
N ALA A 191 -12.75 3.66 -1.07
CA ALA A 191 -11.62 4.44 -0.58
C ALA A 191 -10.62 3.50 0.08
N PHE A 192 -9.32 3.72 -0.16
CA PHE A 192 -8.28 3.07 0.62
C PHE A 192 -8.12 3.81 1.94
N THR A 193 -8.11 3.09 3.03
CA THR A 193 -7.63 3.65 4.28
C THR A 193 -6.12 3.57 4.31
N MET A 194 -5.53 4.72 4.47
CA MET A 194 -4.11 4.89 4.75
C MET A 194 -3.82 4.73 6.24
#